data_b240844b51de6aeec66de6f54119e43b
#
_entry.id   b240844b51de6aeec66de6f54119e43b
#
_cell.length_a   1.000
_cell.length_b   1.000
_cell.length_c   1.000
_cell.angle_alpha   90.00
_cell.angle_beta   90.00
_cell.angle_gamma   90.00
#
_symmetry.space_group_name_H-M   'P 1'
#
loop_
_entity.id
_entity.type
_entity.pdbx_description
1 polymer ?
#
loop_
_entity_poly.entity_id
_entity_poly.type
_entity_poly.pdbx_seq_one_letter_code
_entity_poly.pdbx_strand_id
1 'polypeptide(L)'
;MTNKPTQYRKGDVVLVSFPYTTDEGQTQTKRRPAVLISNDYNNSRLDDVLLVPLTSNTSRAAREPTQVEVYMNSPEGQSGGLRLDSVIDCTVIATIPKTLLVSKIGAFPQDVMEKVDQCLMIAMSIGR
;
A
#
# COMPACT_ATOMS: atom_id res chain seq x y z
N MET A 1 -21.85 -23.98 1.35
CA MET A 1 -21.63 -22.55 1.53
C MET A 1 -20.45 -22.11 0.66
N THR A 2 -20.70 -21.24 -0.28
CA THR A 2 -19.62 -20.72 -1.13
C THR A 2 -18.99 -19.51 -0.45
N ASN A 3 -17.68 -19.55 -0.27
CA ASN A 3 -16.94 -18.40 0.20
C ASN A 3 -16.79 -17.42 -0.94
N LYS A 4 -17.26 -16.20 -0.76
CA LYS A 4 -16.99 -15.15 -1.73
C LYS A 4 -15.52 -14.76 -1.64
N PRO A 5 -14.82 -14.57 -2.78
CA PRO A 5 -13.48 -14.06 -2.73
C PRO A 5 -13.49 -12.66 -2.10
N THR A 6 -12.43 -12.34 -1.37
CA THR A 6 -12.26 -11.02 -0.79
C THR A 6 -12.23 -9.97 -1.89
N GLN A 7 -13.07 -8.95 -1.77
CA GLN A 7 -13.03 -7.83 -2.69
C GLN A 7 -12.02 -6.79 -2.20
N TYR A 8 -11.08 -6.46 -3.06
CA TYR A 8 -10.08 -5.43 -2.77
C TYR A 8 -10.46 -4.15 -3.49
N ARG A 9 -10.30 -3.04 -2.79
CA ARG A 9 -10.62 -1.71 -3.32
C ARG A 9 -9.43 -0.78 -3.19
N LYS A 10 -9.34 0.18 -4.09
CA LYS A 10 -8.35 1.25 -3.98
C LYS A 10 -8.47 1.90 -2.60
N GLY A 11 -7.34 2.05 -1.92
CA GLY A 11 -7.28 2.59 -0.56
C GLY A 11 -7.26 1.54 0.53
N ASP A 12 -7.56 0.27 0.20
CA ASP A 12 -7.45 -0.80 1.19
C ASP A 12 -6.00 -0.95 1.64
N VAL A 13 -5.80 -1.10 2.94
CA VAL A 13 -4.50 -1.38 3.53
C VAL A 13 -4.45 -2.88 3.80
N VAL A 14 -3.43 -3.54 3.26
CA VAL A 14 -3.32 -4.99 3.28
C VAL A 14 -1.95 -5.40 3.78
N LEU A 15 -1.88 -6.60 4.36
CA LEU A 15 -0.60 -7.26 4.64
C LEU A 15 -0.25 -8.10 3.44
N VAL A 16 0.97 -7.92 2.95
CA VAL A 16 1.47 -8.60 1.75
C VAL A 16 2.65 -9.47 2.14
N SER A 17 2.68 -10.69 1.62
CA SER A 17 3.81 -11.59 1.77
C SER A 17 4.81 -11.29 0.65
N PHE A 18 5.74 -10.37 0.92
CA PHE A 18 6.76 -9.98 -0.06
C PHE A 18 7.92 -10.98 -0.05
N PRO A 19 8.30 -11.52 -1.21
CA PRO A 19 9.55 -12.28 -1.31
C PRO A 19 10.75 -11.33 -1.30
N TYR A 20 11.83 -11.75 -0.67
CA TYR A 20 13.10 -11.03 -0.70
C TYR A 20 14.24 -12.03 -0.66
N THR A 21 15.40 -11.61 -1.16
CA THR A 21 16.60 -12.44 -1.17
C THR A 21 17.52 -11.96 -0.06
N THR A 22 17.95 -12.89 0.78
CA THR A 22 18.92 -12.61 1.86
C THR A 22 20.32 -12.42 1.29
N ASP A 23 21.23 -11.90 2.13
CA ASP A 23 22.64 -11.74 1.75
C ASP A 23 23.29 -13.08 1.38
N GLU A 24 22.81 -14.20 1.95
CA GLU A 24 23.28 -15.53 1.62
C GLU A 24 22.64 -16.12 0.36
N GLY A 25 21.81 -15.34 -0.33
CA GLY A 25 21.18 -15.79 -1.57
C GLY A 25 19.92 -16.63 -1.40
N GLN A 26 19.39 -16.73 -0.17
CA GLN A 26 18.17 -17.47 0.08
C GLN A 26 16.94 -16.60 -0.17
N THR A 27 15.88 -17.20 -0.72
CA THR A 27 14.60 -16.53 -0.88
C THR A 27 13.75 -16.76 0.36
N GLN A 28 13.30 -15.67 0.97
CA GLN A 28 12.41 -15.67 2.12
C GLN A 28 11.25 -14.74 1.86
N THR A 29 10.22 -14.77 2.72
CA THR A 29 9.09 -13.86 2.64
C THR A 29 9.01 -13.02 3.90
N LYS A 30 8.54 -11.78 3.75
CA LYS A 30 8.31 -10.87 4.86
C LYS A 30 6.94 -10.22 4.68
N ARG A 31 6.15 -10.21 5.74
CA ARG A 31 4.86 -9.53 5.72
C ARG A 31 5.07 -8.04 5.93
N ARG A 32 4.53 -7.25 5.02
CA ARG A 32 4.61 -5.80 5.07
C ARG A 32 3.25 -5.19 4.74
N PRO A 33 2.89 -4.09 5.40
CA PRO A 33 1.68 -3.37 5.03
C PRO A 33 1.88 -2.60 3.74
N ALA A 34 0.82 -2.50 2.96
CA ALA A 34 0.81 -1.76 1.71
C ALA A 34 -0.60 -1.25 1.44
N VAL A 35 -0.72 -0.24 0.59
CA VAL A 35 -2.02 0.29 0.20
C VAL A 35 -2.26 0.03 -1.28
N LEU A 36 -3.48 -0.40 -1.61
CA LEU A 36 -3.89 -0.62 -3.00
C LEU A 36 -4.10 0.71 -3.70
N ILE A 37 -3.49 0.83 -4.88
CA ILE A 37 -3.60 2.03 -5.71
C ILE A 37 -4.28 1.76 -7.05
N SER A 38 -4.48 0.50 -7.42
CA SER A 38 -5.14 0.14 -8.67
C SER A 38 -6.64 0.45 -8.58
N ASN A 39 -7.24 0.74 -9.74
CA ASN A 39 -8.65 1.09 -9.80
C ASN A 39 -9.53 -0.13 -9.49
N ASP A 40 -10.76 0.14 -9.04
CA ASP A 40 -11.64 -0.92 -8.55
C ASP A 40 -12.13 -1.85 -9.66
N TYR A 41 -12.25 -1.36 -10.88
CA TYR A 41 -12.60 -2.20 -12.02
C TYR A 41 -11.53 -3.28 -12.25
N ASN A 42 -10.26 -2.89 -12.22
CA ASN A 42 -9.17 -3.84 -12.36
C ASN A 42 -9.04 -4.74 -11.11
N ASN A 43 -9.26 -4.19 -9.93
CA ASN A 43 -9.19 -4.97 -8.69
C ASN A 43 -10.20 -6.10 -8.66
N SER A 44 -11.38 -5.91 -9.26
CA SER A 44 -12.40 -6.95 -9.31
C SER A 44 -12.17 -7.98 -10.42
N ARG A 45 -11.42 -7.62 -11.45
CA ARG A 45 -11.33 -8.39 -12.70
C ARG A 45 -10.00 -9.09 -12.89
N LEU A 46 -8.91 -8.48 -12.45
CA LEU A 46 -7.55 -9.00 -12.70
C LEU A 46 -7.06 -9.82 -11.50
N ASP A 47 -6.13 -10.72 -11.77
CA ASP A 47 -5.50 -11.54 -10.74
C ASP A 47 -4.46 -10.78 -9.92
N ASP A 48 -3.97 -9.68 -10.46
CA ASP A 48 -2.95 -8.84 -9.82
C ASP A 48 -3.54 -7.51 -9.38
N VAL A 49 -2.92 -6.90 -8.37
CA VAL A 49 -3.22 -5.54 -7.93
C VAL A 49 -1.94 -4.72 -7.96
N LEU A 50 -2.11 -3.39 -8.09
CA LEU A 50 -1.01 -2.45 -7.91
C LEU A 50 -1.06 -1.92 -6.49
N LEU A 51 0.09 -1.84 -5.84
CA LEU A 51 0.17 -1.30 -4.49
C LEU A 51 1.47 -0.54 -4.27
N VAL A 52 1.47 0.27 -3.23
CA VAL A 52 2.68 0.95 -2.73
C VAL A 52 2.88 0.55 -1.27
N PRO A 53 4.13 0.38 -0.83
CA PRO A 53 4.40 -0.07 0.52
C PRO A 53 4.24 1.06 1.54
N LEU A 54 3.94 0.65 2.78
CA LEU A 54 4.08 1.50 3.95
C LEU A 54 5.37 1.13 4.66
N THR A 55 6.12 2.14 5.07
CA THR A 55 7.36 1.96 5.82
C THR A 55 7.29 2.74 7.12
N SER A 56 7.97 2.23 8.14
CA SER A 56 8.09 2.95 9.41
C SER A 56 9.22 3.99 9.41
N ASN A 57 10.00 4.07 8.34
CA ASN A 57 11.07 5.08 8.25
C ASN A 57 10.49 6.41 7.82
N THR A 58 10.22 7.29 8.80
CA THR A 58 9.59 8.58 8.56
C THR A 58 10.59 9.73 8.39
N SER A 59 11.89 9.45 8.38
CA SER A 59 12.92 10.49 8.48
C SER A 59 12.96 11.48 7.31
N ARG A 60 12.44 11.09 6.14
CA ARG A 60 12.47 11.94 4.93
C ARG A 60 11.10 12.46 4.52
N ALA A 61 10.03 12.00 5.16
CA ALA A 61 8.68 12.20 4.65
C ALA A 61 8.27 13.68 4.56
N ALA A 62 8.72 14.50 5.51
CA ALA A 62 8.38 15.92 5.52
C ALA A 62 8.97 16.70 4.34
N ARG A 63 9.99 16.16 3.68
CA ARG A 63 10.70 16.82 2.59
C ARG A 63 10.55 16.11 1.26
N GLU A 64 9.87 14.96 1.27
CA GLU A 64 9.80 14.10 0.10
C GLU A 64 8.41 14.19 -0.54
N PRO A 65 8.28 14.82 -1.72
CA PRO A 65 6.96 15.02 -2.34
C PRO A 65 6.32 13.72 -2.83
N THR A 66 7.07 12.61 -2.86
CA THR A 66 6.56 11.31 -3.27
C THR A 66 6.23 10.41 -2.09
N GLN A 67 6.18 10.97 -0.87
CA GLN A 67 5.83 10.24 0.34
C GLN A 67 4.72 10.94 1.10
N VAL A 68 3.86 10.16 1.76
CA VAL A 68 2.76 10.66 2.59
C VAL A 68 2.90 10.08 3.99
N GLU A 69 3.03 10.96 4.98
CA GLU A 69 3.05 10.54 6.39
C GLU A 69 1.63 10.25 6.88
N VAL A 70 1.48 9.15 7.61
CA VAL A 70 0.24 8.84 8.32
C VAL A 70 0.60 8.39 9.72
N TYR A 71 0.06 9.08 10.72
CA TYR A 71 0.32 8.79 12.13
C TYR A 71 -0.69 7.79 12.67
N MET A 72 -0.21 6.80 13.44
CA MET A 72 -1.06 5.72 13.95
C MET A 72 -2.20 6.24 14.83
N ASN A 73 -1.98 7.32 15.58
CA ASN A 73 -2.98 7.89 16.48
C ASN A 73 -3.94 8.85 15.79
N SER A 74 -3.73 9.14 14.51
CA SER A 74 -4.66 9.97 13.75
C SER A 74 -5.89 9.15 13.33
N PRO A 75 -7.01 9.82 13.00
CA PRO A 75 -8.17 9.11 12.46
C PRO A 75 -7.83 8.31 11.20
N GLU A 76 -6.97 8.85 10.34
CA GLU A 76 -6.52 8.19 9.12
C GLU A 76 -5.71 6.93 9.43
N GLY A 77 -4.82 7.02 10.41
CA GLY A 77 -4.01 5.88 10.83
C GLY A 77 -4.84 4.77 11.43
N GLN A 78 -5.82 5.13 12.24
CA GLN A 78 -6.75 4.16 12.83
C GLN A 78 -7.62 3.51 11.76
N SER A 79 -8.14 4.29 10.81
CA SER A 79 -8.92 3.78 9.70
C SER A 79 -8.08 2.80 8.86
N GLY A 80 -6.82 3.10 8.65
CA GLY A 80 -5.89 2.23 7.90
C GLY A 80 -5.40 1.02 8.67
N GLY A 81 -5.73 0.91 9.96
CA GLY A 81 -5.31 -0.21 10.79
C GLY A 81 -3.82 -0.18 11.15
N LEU A 82 -3.22 1.00 11.19
CA LEU A 82 -1.79 1.15 11.43
C LEU A 82 -1.44 0.91 12.91
N ARG A 83 -0.33 0.22 13.12
CA ARG A 83 0.24 -0.02 14.46
C ARG A 83 1.46 0.82 14.74
N LEU A 84 1.96 1.52 13.74
CA LEU A 84 3.12 2.40 13.81
C LEU A 84 2.86 3.63 12.96
N ASP A 85 3.51 4.73 13.32
CA ASP A 85 3.58 5.87 12.40
C ASP A 85 4.26 5.40 11.13
N SER A 86 3.68 5.72 9.98
CA SER A 86 4.08 5.13 8.72
C SER A 86 4.18 6.18 7.64
N VAL A 87 4.90 5.82 6.59
CA VAL A 87 5.01 6.60 5.38
C VAL A 87 4.53 5.74 4.22
N ILE A 88 3.65 6.31 3.41
CA ILE A 88 3.25 5.69 2.15
C ILE A 88 4.28 6.12 1.12
N ASP A 89 5.05 5.16 0.61
CA ASP A 89 6.17 5.45 -0.29
C ASP A 89 5.77 5.22 -1.75
N CYS A 90 5.40 6.29 -2.42
CA CYS A 90 4.93 6.24 -3.80
C CYS A 90 6.06 6.12 -4.83
N THR A 91 7.32 6.04 -4.39
CA THR A 91 8.42 5.73 -5.31
C THR A 91 8.53 4.25 -5.63
N VAL A 92 7.85 3.41 -4.85
CA VAL A 92 7.85 1.96 -5.06
C VAL A 92 6.43 1.53 -5.43
N ILE A 93 6.23 1.22 -6.70
CA ILE A 93 4.94 0.72 -7.20
C ILE A 93 5.15 -0.74 -7.56
N ALA A 94 4.39 -1.62 -6.93
CA ALA A 94 4.54 -3.05 -7.12
C ALA A 94 3.28 -3.66 -7.68
N THR A 95 3.43 -4.57 -8.64
CA THR A 95 2.38 -5.44 -9.13
C THR A 95 2.45 -6.74 -8.36
N ILE A 96 1.38 -7.06 -7.62
CA ILE A 96 1.38 -8.20 -6.70
C ILE A 96 0.19 -9.10 -7.03
N PRO A 97 0.41 -10.43 -7.17
CA PRO A 97 -0.70 -11.36 -7.29
C PRO A 97 -1.57 -11.33 -6.04
N LYS A 98 -2.89 -11.40 -6.21
CA LYS A 98 -3.82 -11.42 -5.07
C LYS A 98 -3.53 -12.56 -4.10
N THR A 99 -2.94 -13.65 -4.58
CA THR A 99 -2.59 -14.79 -3.73
C THR A 99 -1.53 -14.45 -2.68
N LEU A 100 -0.80 -13.36 -2.84
CA LEU A 100 0.19 -12.91 -1.85
C LEU A 100 -0.39 -11.92 -0.83
N LEU A 101 -1.66 -11.55 -0.96
CA LEU A 101 -2.34 -10.69 0.00
C LEU A 101 -2.84 -11.57 1.16
N VAL A 102 -2.28 -11.33 2.36
CA VAL A 102 -2.54 -12.16 3.53
C VAL A 102 -3.86 -11.76 4.20
N SER A 103 -4.06 -10.46 4.41
CA SER A 103 -5.26 -9.94 5.05
C SER A 103 -5.42 -8.46 4.77
N LYS A 104 -6.67 -8.01 4.85
CA LYS A 104 -7.01 -6.59 4.82
C LYS A 104 -7.04 -6.10 6.26
N ILE A 105 -6.25 -5.08 6.59
CA ILE A 105 -6.14 -4.55 7.94
C ILE A 105 -6.88 -3.24 8.14
N GLY A 106 -7.28 -2.58 7.06
CA GLY A 106 -8.03 -1.33 7.13
C GLY A 106 -8.20 -0.72 5.76
N ALA A 107 -8.59 0.54 5.74
CA ALA A 107 -8.71 1.32 4.51
C ALA A 107 -8.43 2.79 4.84
N PHE A 108 -7.67 3.46 3.99
CA PHE A 108 -7.45 4.89 4.13
C PHE A 108 -8.65 5.68 3.61
N PRO A 109 -8.98 6.81 4.27
CA PRO A 109 -10.05 7.66 3.78
C PRO A 109 -9.65 8.38 2.49
N GLN A 110 -10.63 8.97 1.83
CA GLN A 110 -10.46 9.60 0.53
C GLN A 110 -9.43 10.72 0.54
N ASP A 111 -9.34 11.51 1.61
CA ASP A 111 -8.37 12.61 1.70
C ASP A 111 -6.93 12.10 1.69
N VAL A 112 -6.65 10.96 2.34
CA VAL A 112 -5.33 10.33 2.26
C VAL A 112 -5.08 9.83 0.84
N MET A 113 -6.06 9.19 0.23
CA MET A 113 -5.90 8.66 -1.13
C MET A 113 -5.71 9.74 -2.17
N GLU A 114 -6.29 10.92 -1.98
CA GLU A 114 -6.02 12.07 -2.85
C GLU A 114 -4.56 12.50 -2.75
N LYS A 115 -3.99 12.51 -1.54
CA LYS A 115 -2.56 12.79 -1.36
C LYS A 115 -1.69 11.73 -2.03
N VAL A 116 -2.09 10.46 -1.91
CA VAL A 116 -1.39 9.36 -2.57
C VAL A 116 -1.42 9.55 -4.09
N ASP A 117 -2.59 9.89 -4.65
CA ASP A 117 -2.71 10.13 -6.09
C ASP A 117 -1.79 11.25 -6.54
N GLN A 118 -1.71 12.35 -5.78
CA GLN A 118 -0.80 13.45 -6.10
C GLN A 118 0.65 13.00 -6.07
N CYS A 119 1.03 12.23 -5.07
CA CYS A 119 2.38 11.70 -4.97
C CYS A 119 2.72 10.75 -6.12
N LEU A 120 1.77 9.93 -6.54
CA LEU A 120 1.94 9.04 -7.69
C LEU A 120 2.11 9.83 -8.99
N MET A 121 1.32 10.88 -9.16
CA MET A 121 1.46 11.76 -10.34
C MET A 121 2.85 12.39 -10.39
N ILE A 122 3.37 12.85 -9.25
CA ILE A 122 4.72 13.41 -9.16
C ILE A 122 5.75 12.33 -9.46
N ALA A 123 5.62 11.16 -8.85
CA ALA A 123 6.58 10.07 -9.03
C ALA A 123 6.67 9.60 -10.49
N MET A 124 5.57 9.70 -11.23
CA MET A 124 5.49 9.26 -12.62
C MET A 124 5.52 10.41 -13.63
N SER A 125 5.66 11.65 -13.17
CA SER A 125 5.64 12.84 -14.04
C SER A 125 4.37 12.93 -14.88
N ILE A 126 3.22 12.67 -14.28
CA ILE A 126 1.93 12.73 -14.95
C ILE A 126 1.21 14.02 -14.55
N GLY A 127 0.52 14.65 -15.50
CA GLY A 127 -0.33 15.80 -15.23
C GLY A 127 0.42 17.13 -15.20
N ARG A 128 1.58 17.21 -15.81
CA ARG A 128 2.42 18.43 -15.85
C ARG A 128 2.56 18.92 -17.25
#